data_248f3d48ab8ee2742a896df188ae81b9
#
_entry.id   248f3d48ab8ee2742a896df188ae81b9
#
_cell.length_a   1.000
_cell.length_b   1.000
_cell.length_c   1.000
_cell.angle_alpha   90.00
_cell.angle_beta   90.00
_cell.angle_gamma   90.00
#
_symmetry.space_group_name_H-M   'P 1'
#
loop_
_entity.id
_entity.type
_entity.pdbx_description
1 polymer ?
#
loop_
_entity_poly.entity_id
_entity_poly.type
_entity_poly.pdbx_seq_one_letter_code
_entity_poly.pdbx_strand_id
1 'polypeptide(L)'
;MSPLVELDRAELCAALDEAGADAWLVYDFRSVNPVAGRVLGFPGMGTRRLFVLLPREGEPVALVHRVELQSAAGFPGRVVPYARWQELEAALRGLVAGRVVAMEVSPEDAVPYLDRVPAGVVQLLERLGARVVPSGPLVSRFAARWSAAEMADHVAAAEAIAELARAELARVVREIGVTESAVQQRVVRALRERGLAFEDPPIVAFGANAANPHYEPRPGEDAALAEGDVVLLDLWAARRPGTVSADQTWMGFAGGRVPERVLSVWRTVRAARDAAVAAVRAAAASGRPIAGFEVDRAARAVVERAGFGEWFVHRTGHSIDRELHGSGPNLDDYETHDDRRLRPGVGFSVEPGIYLPGEFGVRSEVNMFWGADGPQVTPREPQQELITASG
;
A
#
# COMPACT_ATOMS: atom_id res chain seq x y z
N MET A 1 7.06 16.84 -17.34
CA MET A 1 5.66 17.14 -17.76
C MET A 1 4.76 16.83 -16.57
N SER A 2 3.72 17.63 -16.33
CA SER A 2 2.75 17.34 -15.26
C SER A 2 1.99 16.05 -15.61
N PRO A 3 1.77 15.11 -14.66
CA PRO A 3 0.95 13.91 -14.87
C PRO A 3 -0.45 14.20 -15.40
N LEU A 4 -0.98 15.39 -15.11
CA LEU A 4 -2.29 15.85 -15.61
C LEU A 4 -2.38 15.98 -17.15
N VAL A 5 -1.26 16.09 -17.86
CA VAL A 5 -1.26 16.13 -19.34
C VAL A 5 -1.71 14.80 -19.93
N GLU A 6 -1.47 13.69 -19.20
CA GLU A 6 -1.83 12.33 -19.61
C GLU A 6 -3.16 11.86 -19.00
N LEU A 7 -3.89 12.75 -18.30
CA LEU A 7 -5.15 12.40 -17.64
C LEU A 7 -6.24 12.11 -18.67
N ASP A 8 -6.67 10.85 -18.74
CA ASP A 8 -7.77 10.43 -19.62
C ASP A 8 -9.09 11.01 -19.12
N ARG A 9 -9.70 11.86 -19.95
CA ARG A 9 -10.96 12.55 -19.64
C ARG A 9 -12.13 11.57 -19.49
N ALA A 10 -12.20 10.53 -20.32
CA ALA A 10 -13.27 9.54 -20.23
C ALA A 10 -13.16 8.74 -18.92
N GLU A 11 -11.95 8.39 -18.54
CA GLU A 11 -11.67 7.70 -17.26
C GLU A 11 -11.99 8.60 -16.06
N LEU A 12 -11.66 9.91 -16.14
CA LEU A 12 -12.05 10.90 -15.12
C LEU A 12 -13.57 10.98 -14.96
N CYS A 13 -14.30 11.11 -16.06
CA CYS A 13 -15.77 11.15 -16.03
C CYS A 13 -16.36 9.89 -15.40
N ALA A 14 -15.88 8.71 -15.78
CA ALA A 14 -16.33 7.45 -15.21
C ALA A 14 -16.05 7.34 -13.70
N ALA A 15 -14.91 7.87 -13.24
CA ALA A 15 -14.56 7.90 -11.81
C ALA A 15 -15.43 8.90 -11.03
N LEU A 16 -15.75 10.05 -11.63
CA LEU A 16 -16.65 11.04 -11.07
C LEU A 16 -18.09 10.52 -10.97
N ASP A 17 -18.56 9.76 -11.99
CA ASP A 17 -19.87 9.10 -11.96
C ASP A 17 -19.96 8.12 -10.80
N GLU A 18 -18.92 7.30 -10.61
CA GLU A 18 -18.83 6.33 -9.50
C GLU A 18 -18.78 7.01 -8.14
N ALA A 19 -18.10 8.16 -8.02
CA ALA A 19 -18.05 8.96 -6.79
C ALA A 19 -19.34 9.82 -6.58
N GLY A 20 -20.22 9.92 -7.56
CA GLY A 20 -21.38 10.81 -7.52
C GLY A 20 -21.00 12.29 -7.44
N ALA A 21 -19.94 12.71 -8.14
CA ALA A 21 -19.34 14.03 -8.07
C ALA A 21 -19.35 14.76 -9.44
N ASP A 22 -19.38 16.09 -9.38
CA ASP A 22 -19.27 16.96 -10.55
C ASP A 22 -17.80 17.25 -10.90
N ALA A 23 -16.92 17.17 -9.93
CA ALA A 23 -15.48 17.45 -10.09
C ALA A 23 -14.67 16.79 -8.99
N TRP A 24 -13.38 16.60 -9.24
CA TRP A 24 -12.40 16.25 -8.23
C TRP A 24 -11.66 17.50 -7.77
N LEU A 25 -11.74 17.85 -6.49
CA LEU A 25 -11.02 18.97 -5.89
C LEU A 25 -9.86 18.43 -5.05
N VAL A 26 -8.69 18.42 -5.62
CA VAL A 26 -7.46 18.00 -4.94
C VAL A 26 -6.95 19.14 -4.08
N TYR A 27 -6.68 18.87 -2.81
CA TYR A 27 -6.12 19.81 -1.85
C TYR A 27 -4.75 19.39 -1.38
N ASP A 28 -3.84 20.33 -1.25
CA ASP A 28 -2.58 20.12 -0.56
C ASP A 28 -2.14 21.33 0.27
N PHE A 29 -1.45 21.07 1.35
CA PHE A 29 -0.77 22.05 2.18
C PHE A 29 0.55 21.46 2.68
N ARG A 30 1.67 22.10 2.35
CA ARG A 30 3.03 21.68 2.72
C ARG A 30 3.48 20.35 2.08
N SER A 31 2.91 19.99 0.95
CA SER A 31 3.23 18.77 0.22
C SER A 31 3.03 17.47 1.06
N VAL A 32 1.97 17.46 1.90
CA VAL A 32 1.68 16.32 2.78
C VAL A 32 0.60 15.38 2.22
N ASN A 33 -0.08 15.76 1.14
CA ASN A 33 -1.05 14.89 0.49
C ASN A 33 -0.37 14.07 -0.62
N PRO A 34 -0.11 12.76 -0.42
CA PRO A 34 0.56 11.92 -1.43
C PRO A 34 -0.27 11.79 -2.72
N VAL A 35 -1.60 11.81 -2.61
CA VAL A 35 -2.50 11.81 -3.77
C VAL A 35 -2.27 13.06 -4.63
N ALA A 36 -2.20 14.24 -4.01
CA ALA A 36 -1.89 15.48 -4.72
C ALA A 36 -0.51 15.42 -5.39
N GLY A 37 0.50 14.93 -4.68
CA GLY A 37 1.84 14.72 -5.23
C GLY A 37 1.84 13.82 -6.46
N ARG A 38 1.10 12.73 -6.40
CA ARG A 38 1.00 11.74 -7.48
C ARG A 38 0.26 12.27 -8.71
N VAL A 39 -0.88 12.92 -8.49
CA VAL A 39 -1.80 13.35 -9.57
C VAL A 39 -1.36 14.66 -10.21
N LEU A 40 -0.90 15.62 -9.39
CA LEU A 40 -0.61 16.97 -9.88
C LEU A 40 0.84 17.13 -10.33
N GLY A 41 1.77 16.49 -9.62
CA GLY A 41 3.20 16.55 -9.93
C GLY A 41 3.79 17.97 -9.86
N PHE A 42 3.27 18.82 -8.95
CA PHE A 42 3.83 20.17 -8.74
C PHE A 42 5.24 20.07 -8.18
N PRO A 43 6.24 20.63 -8.86
CA PRO A 43 7.59 20.65 -8.33
C PRO A 43 7.76 21.73 -7.24
N GLY A 44 8.66 21.47 -6.31
CA GLY A 44 9.12 22.46 -5.35
C GLY A 44 8.40 22.45 -4.01
N MET A 45 8.63 23.49 -3.23
CA MET A 45 8.20 23.61 -1.83
C MET A 45 6.78 24.18 -1.75
N GLY A 46 5.82 23.33 -1.35
CA GLY A 46 4.44 23.75 -1.08
C GLY A 46 4.29 24.25 0.35
N THR A 47 4.40 25.56 0.59
CA THR A 47 4.23 26.15 1.94
C THR A 47 2.89 26.82 2.15
N ARG A 48 2.06 26.83 1.11
CA ARG A 48 0.73 27.47 1.09
C ARG A 48 -0.32 26.49 0.62
N ARG A 49 -1.58 26.81 0.87
CA ARG A 49 -2.72 26.00 0.42
C ARG A 49 -2.79 25.99 -1.10
N LEU A 50 -2.84 24.81 -1.66
CA LEU A 50 -3.07 24.54 -3.07
C LEU A 50 -4.45 23.88 -3.22
N PHE A 51 -5.24 24.31 -4.19
CA PHE A 51 -6.46 23.65 -4.59
C PHE A 51 -6.44 23.49 -6.10
N VAL A 52 -6.71 22.30 -6.58
CA VAL A 52 -6.82 22.04 -8.02
C VAL A 52 -8.15 21.36 -8.31
N LEU A 53 -9.00 22.03 -9.07
CA LEU A 53 -10.26 21.48 -9.53
C LEU A 53 -10.03 20.78 -10.86
N LEU A 54 -10.38 19.51 -10.91
CA LEU A 54 -10.43 18.68 -12.12
C LEU A 54 -11.93 18.46 -12.46
N PRO A 55 -12.52 19.29 -13.31
CA PRO A 55 -13.93 19.21 -13.61
C PRO A 55 -14.24 18.12 -14.64
N ARG A 56 -15.49 17.67 -14.66
CA ARG A 56 -16.01 16.77 -15.71
C ARG A 56 -15.81 17.35 -17.11
N GLU A 57 -16.13 18.63 -17.27
CA GLU A 57 -15.98 19.39 -18.52
C GLU A 57 -15.14 20.65 -18.30
N GLY A 58 -14.43 21.07 -19.36
CA GLY A 58 -13.56 22.23 -19.31
C GLY A 58 -12.12 21.91 -18.87
N GLU A 59 -11.35 22.95 -18.66
CA GLU A 59 -9.94 22.86 -18.27
C GLU A 59 -9.78 22.70 -16.75
N PRO A 60 -8.70 22.06 -16.26
CA PRO A 60 -8.33 22.10 -14.87
C PRO A 60 -8.09 23.53 -14.36
N VAL A 61 -8.37 23.79 -13.09
CA VAL A 61 -8.17 25.11 -12.47
C VAL A 61 -7.36 24.97 -11.20
N ALA A 62 -6.19 25.61 -11.14
CA ALA A 62 -5.34 25.64 -9.95
C ALA A 62 -5.43 26.98 -9.23
N LEU A 63 -5.79 26.98 -7.93
CA LEU A 63 -5.67 28.13 -7.04
C LEU A 63 -4.31 28.07 -6.35
N VAL A 64 -3.42 28.97 -6.73
CA VAL A 64 -2.02 28.97 -6.29
C VAL A 64 -1.69 30.29 -5.60
N HIS A 65 -1.05 30.21 -4.44
CA HIS A 65 -0.62 31.43 -3.77
C HIS A 65 0.49 32.13 -4.58
N ARG A 66 0.46 33.47 -4.62
CA ARG A 66 1.39 34.28 -5.46
C ARG A 66 2.86 34.00 -5.23
N VAL A 67 3.25 33.60 -4.00
CA VAL A 67 4.67 33.27 -3.71
C VAL A 67 5.12 31.93 -4.31
N GLU A 68 4.17 31.11 -4.78
CA GLU A 68 4.42 29.75 -5.32
C GLU A 68 4.03 29.61 -6.79
N LEU A 69 3.79 30.71 -7.51
CA LEU A 69 3.39 30.68 -8.92
C LEU A 69 4.39 29.95 -9.81
N GLN A 70 5.68 29.96 -9.44
CA GLN A 70 6.70 29.25 -10.19
C GLN A 70 6.49 27.73 -10.20
N SER A 71 5.94 27.17 -9.11
CA SER A 71 5.65 25.72 -9.05
C SER A 71 4.51 25.31 -10.00
N ALA A 72 3.64 26.26 -10.36
CA ALA A 72 2.55 26.04 -11.33
C ALA A 72 2.96 26.29 -12.79
N ALA A 73 4.23 26.58 -13.06
CA ALA A 73 4.73 26.75 -14.42
C ALA A 73 4.55 25.44 -15.19
N GLY A 74 3.84 25.47 -16.32
CA GLY A 74 3.51 24.27 -17.10
C GLY A 74 2.27 23.50 -16.64
N PHE A 75 1.48 24.05 -15.72
CA PHE A 75 0.17 23.48 -15.38
C PHE A 75 -0.75 23.48 -16.63
N PRO A 76 -1.36 22.32 -16.99
CA PRO A 76 -2.15 22.21 -18.22
C PRO A 76 -3.59 22.70 -18.04
N GLY A 77 -3.74 23.95 -17.59
CA GLY A 77 -5.05 24.55 -17.32
C GLY A 77 -4.91 25.97 -16.84
N ARG A 78 -5.97 26.51 -16.24
CA ARG A 78 -6.00 27.87 -15.75
C ARG A 78 -5.42 27.98 -14.34
N VAL A 79 -4.46 28.89 -14.16
CA VAL A 79 -3.92 29.24 -12.83
C VAL A 79 -4.61 30.51 -12.35
N VAL A 80 -5.19 30.47 -11.16
CA VAL A 80 -5.82 31.61 -10.47
C VAL A 80 -4.94 31.94 -9.24
N PRO A 81 -4.17 33.05 -9.30
CA PRO A 81 -3.34 33.45 -8.19
C PRO A 81 -4.14 34.10 -7.07
N TYR A 82 -3.77 33.82 -5.83
CA TYR A 82 -4.29 34.51 -4.66
C TYR A 82 -3.15 34.90 -3.70
N ALA A 83 -3.40 35.91 -2.85
CA ALA A 83 -2.52 36.28 -1.76
C ALA A 83 -3.28 36.36 -0.42
N ARG A 84 -4.47 36.96 -0.45
CA ARG A 84 -5.28 37.17 0.75
C ARG A 84 -6.30 36.02 0.91
N TRP A 85 -6.68 35.75 2.16
CA TRP A 85 -7.69 34.73 2.43
C TRP A 85 -9.05 35.03 1.77
N GLN A 86 -9.43 36.37 1.68
CA GLN A 86 -10.66 36.77 1.00
C GLN A 86 -10.61 36.45 -0.51
N GLU A 87 -9.45 36.63 -1.15
CA GLU A 87 -9.25 36.30 -2.57
C GLU A 87 -9.40 34.80 -2.78
N LEU A 88 -8.80 33.99 -1.87
CA LEU A 88 -8.94 32.53 -1.90
C LEU A 88 -10.39 32.08 -1.75
N GLU A 89 -11.11 32.60 -0.75
CA GLU A 89 -12.51 32.24 -0.52
C GLU A 89 -13.42 32.66 -1.68
N ALA A 90 -13.21 33.84 -2.27
CA ALA A 90 -13.96 34.28 -3.44
C ALA A 90 -13.70 33.37 -4.65
N ALA A 91 -12.44 33.00 -4.90
CA ALA A 91 -12.08 32.09 -5.98
C ALA A 91 -12.65 30.68 -5.75
N LEU A 92 -12.52 30.13 -4.54
CA LEU A 92 -13.11 28.81 -4.19
C LEU A 92 -14.61 28.83 -4.38
N ARG A 93 -15.33 29.85 -3.87
CA ARG A 93 -16.78 29.96 -4.05
C ARG A 93 -17.17 29.91 -5.53
N GLY A 94 -16.44 30.61 -6.40
CA GLY A 94 -16.68 30.60 -7.85
C GLY A 94 -16.46 29.23 -8.50
N LEU A 95 -15.65 28.37 -7.89
CA LEU A 95 -15.35 27.04 -8.40
C LEU A 95 -16.30 25.95 -7.87
N VAL A 96 -16.74 26.07 -6.59
CA VAL A 96 -17.38 24.93 -5.91
C VAL A 96 -18.83 25.16 -5.51
N ALA A 97 -19.34 26.42 -5.53
CA ALA A 97 -20.72 26.69 -5.10
C ALA A 97 -21.75 25.93 -5.96
N GLY A 98 -22.65 25.19 -5.28
CA GLY A 98 -23.67 24.38 -5.89
C GLY A 98 -23.18 23.06 -6.51
N ARG A 99 -21.92 22.71 -6.33
CA ARG A 99 -21.31 21.46 -6.85
C ARG A 99 -21.15 20.41 -5.78
N VAL A 100 -21.16 19.17 -6.21
CA VAL A 100 -20.65 18.02 -5.47
C VAL A 100 -19.18 17.83 -5.88
N VAL A 101 -18.27 17.96 -4.92
CA VAL A 101 -16.83 17.79 -5.17
C VAL A 101 -16.29 16.56 -4.44
N ALA A 102 -15.60 15.71 -5.18
CA ALA A 102 -14.87 14.60 -4.57
C ALA A 102 -13.54 15.10 -4.00
N MET A 103 -13.21 14.66 -2.80
CA MET A 103 -11.95 14.99 -2.12
C MET A 103 -11.45 13.78 -1.32
N GLU A 104 -10.18 13.82 -0.92
CA GLU A 104 -9.55 12.81 -0.07
C GLU A 104 -10.06 12.95 1.39
N VAL A 105 -11.31 12.52 1.59
CA VAL A 105 -11.97 12.47 2.89
C VAL A 105 -12.48 11.06 3.15
N SER A 106 -12.53 10.67 4.41
CA SER A 106 -13.08 9.40 4.87
C SER A 106 -14.15 9.64 5.94
N PRO A 107 -15.45 9.73 5.56
CA PRO A 107 -16.51 9.88 6.55
C PRO A 107 -16.45 8.75 7.58
N GLU A 108 -16.61 9.12 8.88
CA GLU A 108 -16.54 8.19 10.01
C GLU A 108 -15.19 7.45 10.10
N ASP A 109 -14.14 7.98 9.44
CA ASP A 109 -12.82 7.34 9.36
C ASP A 109 -12.83 5.91 8.80
N ALA A 110 -13.82 5.60 7.94
CA ALA A 110 -14.05 4.24 7.42
C ALA A 110 -12.84 3.66 6.67
N VAL A 111 -12.07 4.52 5.97
CA VAL A 111 -10.80 4.17 5.32
C VAL A 111 -9.78 5.28 5.59
N PRO A 112 -9.02 5.23 6.70
CA PRO A 112 -8.12 6.31 7.15
C PRO A 112 -7.08 6.74 6.09
N TYR A 113 -6.67 5.84 5.22
CA TYR A 113 -5.73 6.12 4.12
C TYR A 113 -6.24 7.18 3.13
N LEU A 114 -7.56 7.40 3.07
CA LEU A 114 -8.17 8.43 2.24
C LEU A 114 -8.38 9.76 2.98
N ASP A 115 -8.21 9.84 4.29
CA ASP A 115 -8.47 11.06 5.06
C ASP A 115 -7.25 11.99 5.05
N ARG A 116 -7.09 12.73 3.95
CA ARG A 116 -5.96 13.64 3.70
C ARG A 116 -6.36 15.12 3.72
N VAL A 117 -7.66 15.42 3.82
CA VAL A 117 -8.17 16.78 3.82
C VAL A 117 -8.62 17.16 5.23
N PRO A 118 -8.00 18.18 5.87
CA PRO A 118 -8.40 18.60 7.20
C PRO A 118 -9.89 18.99 7.28
N ALA A 119 -10.57 18.63 8.37
CA ALA A 119 -11.98 18.92 8.59
C ALA A 119 -12.32 20.42 8.42
N GLY A 120 -11.40 21.34 8.80
CA GLY A 120 -11.59 22.76 8.60
C GLY A 120 -11.62 23.19 7.12
N VAL A 121 -11.00 22.44 6.22
CA VAL A 121 -11.10 22.66 4.77
C VAL A 121 -12.46 22.21 4.26
N VAL A 122 -12.95 21.06 4.71
CA VAL A 122 -14.30 20.56 4.40
C VAL A 122 -15.36 21.58 4.83
N GLN A 123 -15.31 22.04 6.10
CA GLN A 123 -16.21 23.07 6.64
C GLN A 123 -16.17 24.37 5.83
N LEU A 124 -14.96 24.80 5.40
CA LEU A 124 -14.83 25.97 4.53
C LEU A 124 -15.59 25.78 3.22
N LEU A 125 -15.42 24.65 2.55
CA LEU A 125 -16.05 24.38 1.26
C LEU A 125 -17.57 24.27 1.38
N GLU A 126 -18.08 23.60 2.42
CA GLU A 126 -19.51 23.51 2.71
C GLU A 126 -20.12 24.90 2.97
N ARG A 127 -19.44 25.75 3.76
CA ARG A 127 -19.84 27.15 3.97
C ARG A 127 -19.84 27.96 2.65
N LEU A 128 -18.98 27.58 1.70
CA LEU A 128 -18.94 28.21 0.36
C LEU A 128 -19.98 27.61 -0.61
N GLY A 129 -20.77 26.61 -0.18
CA GLY A 129 -21.87 26.03 -0.91
C GLY A 129 -21.54 24.76 -1.70
N ALA A 130 -20.43 24.10 -1.40
CA ALA A 130 -20.13 22.77 -1.94
C ALA A 130 -20.76 21.66 -1.10
N ARG A 131 -20.95 20.48 -1.71
CA ARG A 131 -21.11 19.20 -1.03
C ARG A 131 -19.84 18.37 -1.27
N VAL A 132 -19.18 17.94 -0.20
CA VAL A 132 -17.96 17.12 -0.28
C VAL A 132 -18.33 15.65 -0.19
N VAL A 133 -17.70 14.82 -1.04
CA VAL A 133 -17.86 13.35 -1.06
C VAL A 133 -16.48 12.69 -1.16
N PRO A 134 -16.31 11.42 -0.74
CA PRO A 134 -15.04 10.69 -0.86
C PRO A 134 -14.55 10.54 -2.31
N SER A 135 -13.24 10.65 -2.51
CA SER A 135 -12.58 10.49 -3.81
C SER A 135 -12.06 9.07 -4.09
N GLY A 136 -12.44 8.07 -3.31
CA GLY A 136 -11.94 6.70 -3.43
C GLY A 136 -11.82 6.14 -4.86
N PRO A 137 -12.89 6.23 -5.71
CA PRO A 137 -12.82 5.80 -7.11
C PRO A 137 -11.76 6.54 -7.95
N LEU A 138 -11.54 7.84 -7.67
CA LEU A 138 -10.54 8.67 -8.33
C LEU A 138 -9.12 8.32 -7.88
N VAL A 139 -8.93 8.16 -6.58
CA VAL A 139 -7.64 7.75 -6.00
C VAL A 139 -7.21 6.40 -6.56
N SER A 140 -8.11 5.42 -6.60
CA SER A 140 -7.80 4.08 -7.12
C SER A 140 -7.43 4.07 -8.60
N ARG A 141 -8.00 5.00 -9.42
CA ARG A 141 -7.74 5.07 -10.86
C ARG A 141 -6.50 5.88 -11.22
N PHE A 142 -6.21 6.95 -10.46
CA PHE A 142 -5.20 7.93 -10.86
C PHE A 142 -4.01 8.01 -9.91
N ALA A 143 -4.21 7.91 -8.60
CA ALA A 143 -3.12 8.01 -7.63
C ALA A 143 -2.45 6.66 -7.34
N ALA A 144 -3.24 5.61 -7.13
CA ALA A 144 -2.72 4.28 -6.79
C ALA A 144 -2.25 3.47 -8.02
N ARG A 145 -2.49 3.97 -9.24
CA ARG A 145 -2.13 3.28 -10.48
C ARG A 145 -0.63 3.30 -10.74
N TRP A 146 -0.07 2.14 -10.98
CA TRP A 146 1.32 1.98 -11.43
C TRP A 146 1.45 2.18 -12.92
N SER A 147 2.47 2.88 -13.34
CA SER A 147 2.90 2.92 -14.74
C SER A 147 3.61 1.62 -15.13
N ALA A 148 3.76 1.37 -16.43
CA ALA A 148 4.52 0.21 -16.93
C ALA A 148 5.96 0.18 -16.40
N ALA A 149 6.60 1.34 -16.24
CA ALA A 149 7.93 1.45 -15.67
C ALA A 149 7.94 1.07 -14.18
N GLU A 150 6.95 1.50 -13.40
CA GLU A 150 6.81 1.13 -11.99
C GLU A 150 6.51 -0.37 -11.82
N MET A 151 5.71 -0.97 -12.70
CA MET A 151 5.49 -2.42 -12.71
C MET A 151 6.80 -3.19 -12.97
N ALA A 152 7.62 -2.72 -13.91
CA ALA A 152 8.92 -3.33 -14.21
C ALA A 152 9.91 -3.16 -13.04
N ASP A 153 9.95 -1.98 -12.41
CA ASP A 153 10.77 -1.71 -11.22
C ASP A 153 10.35 -2.61 -10.06
N HIS A 154 9.04 -2.75 -9.82
CA HIS A 154 8.49 -3.64 -8.79
C HIS A 154 8.90 -5.10 -9.01
N VAL A 155 8.70 -5.64 -10.21
CA VAL A 155 9.09 -7.02 -10.54
C VAL A 155 10.58 -7.25 -10.27
N ALA A 156 11.44 -6.31 -10.69
CA ALA A 156 12.87 -6.42 -10.45
C ALA A 156 13.23 -6.37 -8.96
N ALA A 157 12.57 -5.50 -8.18
CA ALA A 157 12.74 -5.43 -6.72
C ALA A 157 12.24 -6.72 -6.06
N ALA A 158 11.06 -7.21 -6.44
CA ALA A 158 10.45 -8.42 -5.86
C ALA A 158 11.32 -9.67 -6.05
N GLU A 159 11.91 -9.86 -7.23
CA GLU A 159 12.83 -10.99 -7.48
C GLU A 159 14.12 -10.82 -6.67
N ALA A 160 14.66 -9.60 -6.57
CA ALA A 160 15.89 -9.33 -5.84
C ALA A 160 15.75 -9.58 -4.32
N ILE A 161 14.63 -9.14 -3.71
CA ILE A 161 14.39 -9.38 -2.27
C ILE A 161 14.04 -10.85 -2.01
N ALA A 162 13.34 -11.54 -2.92
CA ALA A 162 13.06 -12.97 -2.82
C ALA A 162 14.35 -13.82 -2.86
N GLU A 163 15.29 -13.49 -3.74
CA GLU A 163 16.60 -14.13 -3.80
C GLU A 163 17.37 -13.92 -2.49
N LEU A 164 17.39 -12.68 -2.00
CA LEU A 164 18.02 -12.32 -0.74
C LEU A 164 17.42 -13.09 0.44
N ALA A 165 16.07 -13.11 0.54
CA ALA A 165 15.36 -13.78 1.62
C ALA A 165 15.65 -15.30 1.65
N ARG A 166 15.61 -15.96 0.48
CA ARG A 166 15.94 -17.39 0.37
C ARG A 166 17.38 -17.68 0.80
N ALA A 167 18.34 -16.87 0.34
CA ALA A 167 19.74 -17.06 0.67
C ALA A 167 20.00 -16.82 2.15
N GLU A 168 19.42 -15.75 2.73
CA GLU A 168 19.62 -15.43 4.13
C GLU A 168 18.93 -16.44 5.05
N LEU A 169 17.71 -16.88 4.77
CA LEU A 169 17.03 -17.90 5.57
C LEU A 169 17.74 -19.25 5.50
N ALA A 170 18.21 -19.68 4.31
CA ALA A 170 19.00 -20.91 4.19
C ALA A 170 20.30 -20.89 5.03
N ARG A 171 20.84 -19.71 5.27
CA ARG A 171 21.96 -19.48 6.16
C ARG A 171 21.53 -19.46 7.62
N VAL A 172 20.58 -18.60 7.97
CA VAL A 172 20.15 -18.31 9.36
C VAL A 172 19.69 -19.58 10.06
N VAL A 173 18.87 -20.42 9.43
CA VAL A 173 18.34 -21.65 10.06
C VAL A 173 19.41 -22.65 10.50
N ARG A 174 20.68 -22.42 10.13
CA ARG A 174 21.85 -23.24 10.52
C ARG A 174 22.76 -22.53 11.53
N GLU A 175 22.53 -21.25 11.80
CA GLU A 175 23.39 -20.41 12.67
C GLU A 175 22.82 -20.28 14.08
N ILE A 176 22.67 -21.38 14.80
CA ILE A 176 22.20 -21.37 16.20
C ILE A 176 23.04 -20.39 17.03
N GLY A 177 22.38 -19.54 17.80
CA GLY A 177 23.00 -18.49 18.61
C GLY A 177 23.20 -17.14 17.91
N VAL A 178 22.89 -17.01 16.60
CA VAL A 178 22.85 -15.71 15.93
C VAL A 178 21.67 -14.89 16.45
N THR A 179 21.84 -13.57 16.62
CA THR A 179 20.77 -12.69 17.11
C THR A 179 19.95 -12.11 15.97
N GLU A 180 18.69 -11.76 16.24
CA GLU A 180 17.77 -11.15 15.28
C GLU A 180 18.35 -9.85 14.70
N SER A 181 18.91 -8.98 15.55
CA SER A 181 19.55 -7.74 15.10
C SER A 181 20.78 -7.96 14.22
N ALA A 182 21.57 -9.01 14.49
CA ALA A 182 22.71 -9.35 13.64
C ALA A 182 22.26 -9.79 12.25
N VAL A 183 21.18 -10.56 12.15
CA VAL A 183 20.57 -10.93 10.87
C VAL A 183 19.99 -9.73 10.17
N GLN A 184 19.23 -8.87 10.86
CA GLN A 184 18.67 -7.62 10.31
C GLN A 184 19.78 -6.77 9.68
N GLN A 185 20.89 -6.55 10.39
CA GLN A 185 22.02 -5.77 9.87
C GLN A 185 22.64 -6.39 8.61
N ARG A 186 22.68 -7.72 8.51
CA ARG A 186 23.15 -8.41 7.30
C ARG A 186 22.22 -8.16 6.13
N VAL A 187 20.91 -8.28 6.34
CA VAL A 187 19.89 -8.01 5.31
C VAL A 187 19.94 -6.54 4.85
N VAL A 188 20.00 -5.59 5.79
CA VAL A 188 20.17 -4.15 5.48
C VAL A 188 21.40 -3.90 4.61
N ARG A 189 22.53 -4.52 4.95
CA ARG A 189 23.77 -4.41 4.17
C ARG A 189 23.58 -4.97 2.76
N ALA A 190 23.00 -6.16 2.66
CA ALA A 190 22.77 -6.83 1.40
C ALA A 190 21.78 -6.08 0.47
N LEU A 191 20.76 -5.42 1.03
CA LEU A 191 19.86 -4.53 0.28
C LEU A 191 20.62 -3.33 -0.28
N ARG A 192 21.47 -2.68 0.54
CA ARG A 192 22.30 -1.54 0.10
C ARG A 192 23.32 -1.94 -0.99
N GLU A 193 23.97 -3.10 -0.82
CA GLU A 193 24.93 -3.63 -1.81
C GLU A 193 24.28 -3.92 -3.18
N ARG A 194 22.97 -4.26 -3.18
CA ARG A 194 22.17 -4.43 -4.38
C ARG A 194 21.64 -3.11 -4.95
N GLY A 195 21.89 -1.99 -4.28
CA GLY A 195 21.40 -0.67 -4.68
C GLY A 195 19.89 -0.51 -4.57
N LEU A 196 19.25 -1.30 -3.71
CA LEU A 196 17.81 -1.19 -3.43
C LEU A 196 17.54 -0.07 -2.42
N ALA A 197 16.42 0.63 -2.61
CA ALA A 197 15.98 1.71 -1.74
C ALA A 197 14.94 1.18 -0.74
N PHE A 198 15.10 1.53 0.52
CA PHE A 198 14.15 1.25 1.61
C PHE A 198 14.28 2.35 2.67
N GLU A 199 13.22 2.60 3.42
CA GLU A 199 13.20 3.62 4.47
C GLU A 199 13.48 2.99 5.84
N ASP A 200 12.70 1.99 6.21
CA ASP A 200 12.84 1.29 7.49
C ASP A 200 13.56 -0.06 7.32
N PRO A 201 14.27 -0.53 8.36
CA PRO A 201 14.94 -1.81 8.31
C PRO A 201 13.94 -2.97 8.31
N PRO A 202 14.31 -4.14 7.70
CA PRO A 202 13.45 -5.33 7.65
C PRO A 202 13.16 -5.88 9.06
N ILE A 203 12.03 -6.60 9.20
CA ILE A 203 11.70 -7.33 10.43
C ILE A 203 12.40 -8.69 10.40
N VAL A 204 13.08 -9.03 11.48
CA VAL A 204 13.63 -10.36 11.74
C VAL A 204 13.16 -10.80 13.11
N ALA A 205 12.47 -11.92 13.20
CA ALA A 205 11.92 -12.43 14.45
C ALA A 205 12.08 -13.95 14.58
N PHE A 206 12.49 -14.39 15.77
CA PHE A 206 12.69 -15.79 16.09
C PHE A 206 11.70 -16.30 17.14
N GLY A 207 11.23 -17.54 16.98
CA GLY A 207 10.38 -18.21 17.96
C GLY A 207 9.18 -17.35 18.40
N ALA A 208 9.10 -17.07 19.69
CA ALA A 208 7.99 -16.30 20.28
C ALA A 208 7.92 -14.84 19.80
N ASN A 209 9.05 -14.22 19.42
CA ASN A 209 9.06 -12.85 18.88
C ASN A 209 8.33 -12.76 17.53
N ALA A 210 8.32 -13.83 16.74
CA ALA A 210 7.58 -13.89 15.49
C ALA A 210 6.06 -13.80 15.70
N ALA A 211 5.55 -13.99 16.92
CA ALA A 211 4.14 -13.76 17.24
C ALA A 211 3.76 -12.27 17.37
N ASN A 212 4.71 -11.36 17.27
CA ASN A 212 4.47 -9.92 17.13
C ASN A 212 4.63 -9.50 15.67
N PRO A 213 3.56 -9.16 14.94
CA PRO A 213 3.63 -8.80 13.51
C PRO A 213 4.58 -7.63 13.21
N HIS A 214 4.71 -6.67 14.13
CA HIS A 214 5.58 -5.49 14.01
C HIS A 214 6.75 -5.55 15.00
N TYR A 215 7.37 -6.71 15.11
CA TYR A 215 8.52 -6.88 15.96
C TYR A 215 9.73 -6.09 15.43
N GLU A 216 10.38 -5.35 16.31
CA GLU A 216 11.60 -4.60 16.01
C GLU A 216 12.74 -5.14 16.88
N PRO A 217 13.73 -5.83 16.29
CA PRO A 217 14.86 -6.34 17.07
C PRO A 217 15.75 -5.20 17.55
N ARG A 218 16.10 -5.24 18.86
CA ARG A 218 16.98 -4.25 19.49
C ARG A 218 18.26 -4.91 19.98
N PRO A 219 19.44 -4.45 19.54
CA PRO A 219 20.70 -5.06 19.96
C PRO A 219 20.83 -5.16 21.49
N GLY A 220 21.08 -6.36 21.99
CA GLY A 220 21.19 -6.66 23.41
C GLY A 220 19.89 -6.94 24.15
N GLU A 221 18.73 -6.75 23.51
CA GLU A 221 17.39 -7.10 24.03
C GLU A 221 16.68 -8.14 23.16
N ASP A 222 17.26 -8.44 21.98
CA ASP A 222 16.74 -9.35 20.97
C ASP A 222 17.12 -10.83 21.26
N ALA A 223 16.37 -11.75 20.65
CA ALA A 223 16.60 -13.18 20.83
C ALA A 223 17.82 -13.68 20.04
N ALA A 224 18.47 -14.70 20.60
CA ALA A 224 19.40 -15.55 19.87
C ALA A 224 18.66 -16.78 19.35
N LEU A 225 18.89 -17.16 18.10
CA LEU A 225 18.24 -18.30 17.47
C LEU A 225 18.53 -19.59 18.21
N ALA A 226 17.48 -20.32 18.59
CA ALA A 226 17.56 -21.63 19.20
C ALA A 226 17.10 -22.72 18.22
N GLU A 227 17.54 -23.96 18.44
CA GLU A 227 17.01 -25.11 17.70
C GLU A 227 15.51 -25.27 18.02
N GLY A 228 14.67 -25.40 16.98
CA GLY A 228 13.22 -25.46 17.11
C GLY A 228 12.50 -24.16 16.91
N ASP A 229 13.20 -23.03 16.75
CA ASP A 229 12.57 -21.75 16.45
C ASP A 229 12.08 -21.65 15.01
N VAL A 230 10.93 -21.02 14.83
CA VAL A 230 10.58 -20.44 13.54
C VAL A 230 11.43 -19.19 13.31
N VAL A 231 11.69 -18.88 12.06
CA VAL A 231 12.38 -17.65 11.63
C VAL A 231 11.45 -16.90 10.69
N LEU A 232 11.04 -15.71 11.07
CA LEU A 232 10.30 -14.77 10.22
C LEU A 232 11.27 -13.72 9.71
N LEU A 233 11.28 -13.55 8.39
CA LEU A 233 12.00 -12.47 7.71
C LEU A 233 11.00 -11.73 6.81
N ASP A 234 10.72 -10.49 7.18
CA ASP A 234 9.85 -9.60 6.44
C ASP A 234 10.68 -8.41 5.94
N LEU A 235 10.65 -8.22 4.62
CA LEU A 235 11.53 -7.25 3.97
C LEU A 235 10.87 -6.60 2.76
N TRP A 236 11.11 -5.30 2.66
CA TRP A 236 10.60 -4.46 1.58
C TRP A 236 11.72 -3.63 0.98
N ALA A 237 11.61 -3.38 -0.31
CA ALA A 237 12.49 -2.46 -1.01
C ALA A 237 11.92 -2.07 -2.37
N ALA A 238 12.31 -0.87 -2.82
CA ALA A 238 12.10 -0.40 -4.17
C ALA A 238 13.38 -0.53 -5.02
N ARG A 239 13.25 -0.63 -6.33
CA ARG A 239 14.38 -0.65 -7.28
C ARG A 239 15.23 0.63 -7.18
N ARG A 240 14.59 1.77 -6.86
CA ARG A 240 15.20 3.10 -6.69
C ARG A 240 14.25 3.99 -5.88
N PRO A 241 14.74 5.08 -5.27
CA PRO A 241 13.87 6.01 -4.54
C PRO A 241 12.74 6.56 -5.41
N GLY A 242 11.54 6.70 -4.83
CA GLY A 242 10.37 7.31 -5.47
C GLY A 242 9.67 6.44 -6.51
N THR A 243 9.97 5.14 -6.59
CA THR A 243 9.20 4.14 -7.33
C THR A 243 8.45 3.20 -6.38
N VAL A 244 7.68 2.27 -6.92
CA VAL A 244 6.91 1.31 -6.11
C VAL A 244 7.82 0.26 -5.48
N SER A 245 7.51 -0.09 -4.23
CA SER A 245 8.22 -1.13 -3.47
C SER A 245 7.68 -2.51 -3.78
N ALA A 246 8.51 -3.53 -3.53
CA ALA A 246 8.07 -4.89 -3.27
C ALA A 246 8.14 -5.16 -1.77
N ASP A 247 7.27 -6.03 -1.27
CA ASP A 247 7.09 -6.37 0.14
C ASP A 247 6.85 -7.86 0.30
N GLN A 248 7.63 -8.55 1.11
CA GLN A 248 7.57 -10.00 1.21
C GLN A 248 7.96 -10.52 2.58
N THR A 249 7.15 -11.41 3.12
CA THR A 249 7.50 -12.22 4.29
C THR A 249 7.86 -13.63 3.90
N TRP A 250 8.99 -14.09 4.38
CA TRP A 250 9.53 -15.43 4.19
C TRP A 250 9.75 -16.12 5.53
N MET A 251 9.54 -17.44 5.57
CA MET A 251 9.62 -18.22 6.80
C MET A 251 10.66 -19.32 6.73
N GLY A 252 11.40 -19.48 7.83
CA GLY A 252 12.32 -20.58 8.06
C GLY A 252 12.01 -21.32 9.36
N PHE A 253 12.71 -22.45 9.57
CA PHE A 253 12.67 -23.21 10.80
C PHE A 253 14.08 -23.72 11.16
N ALA A 254 14.55 -23.38 12.34
CA ALA A 254 15.86 -23.77 12.85
C ALA A 254 15.84 -25.21 13.38
N GLY A 255 15.94 -26.16 12.47
CA GLY A 255 15.92 -27.58 12.77
C GLY A 255 15.73 -28.44 11.53
N GLY A 256 15.98 -29.73 11.66
CA GLY A 256 15.85 -30.68 10.54
C GLY A 256 14.43 -31.21 10.34
N ARG A 257 13.61 -31.24 11.41
CA ARG A 257 12.23 -31.75 11.38
C ARG A 257 11.30 -30.71 11.97
N VAL A 258 10.41 -30.18 11.11
CA VAL A 258 9.38 -29.22 11.55
C VAL A 258 8.29 -29.94 12.34
N PRO A 259 7.91 -29.47 13.54
CA PRO A 259 6.79 -30.02 14.30
C PRO A 259 5.46 -29.87 13.55
N GLU A 260 4.54 -30.84 13.73
CA GLU A 260 3.24 -30.82 13.03
C GLU A 260 2.40 -29.57 13.36
N ARG A 261 2.52 -29.04 14.59
CA ARG A 261 1.85 -27.78 14.97
C ARG A 261 2.31 -26.61 14.09
N VAL A 262 3.62 -26.45 13.86
CA VAL A 262 4.17 -25.42 12.98
C VAL A 262 3.77 -25.65 11.53
N LEU A 263 3.84 -26.90 11.06
CA LEU A 263 3.41 -27.26 9.71
C LEU A 263 1.92 -27.00 9.47
N SER A 264 1.07 -27.27 10.46
CA SER A 264 -0.38 -27.02 10.39
C SER A 264 -0.65 -25.54 10.22
N VAL A 265 0.00 -24.68 11.02
CA VAL A 265 -0.13 -23.21 10.93
C VAL A 265 0.42 -22.71 9.59
N TRP A 266 1.60 -23.15 9.17
CA TRP A 266 2.18 -22.81 7.87
C TRP A 266 1.26 -23.12 6.69
N ARG A 267 0.74 -24.37 6.65
CA ARG A 267 -0.18 -24.79 5.59
C ARG A 267 -1.45 -23.97 5.56
N THR A 268 -1.98 -23.60 6.72
CA THR A 268 -3.17 -22.75 6.83
C THR A 268 -2.90 -21.34 6.29
N VAL A 269 -1.82 -20.71 6.70
CA VAL A 269 -1.43 -19.36 6.25
C VAL A 269 -1.17 -19.35 4.74
N ARG A 270 -0.42 -20.33 4.23
CA ARG A 270 -0.19 -20.49 2.79
C ARG A 270 -1.51 -20.66 2.03
N ALA A 271 -2.41 -21.51 2.52
CA ALA A 271 -3.71 -21.72 1.89
C ALA A 271 -4.59 -20.46 1.91
N ALA A 272 -4.51 -19.65 2.96
CA ALA A 272 -5.20 -18.36 3.05
C ALA A 272 -4.66 -17.36 2.01
N ARG A 273 -3.32 -17.24 1.88
CA ARG A 273 -2.67 -16.45 0.83
C ARG A 273 -3.12 -16.88 -0.57
N ASP A 274 -3.08 -18.18 -0.83
CA ASP A 274 -3.44 -18.73 -2.13
C ASP A 274 -4.94 -18.55 -2.43
N ALA A 275 -5.82 -18.57 -1.40
CA ALA A 275 -7.26 -18.29 -1.55
C ALA A 275 -7.51 -16.81 -1.92
N ALA A 276 -6.80 -15.86 -1.30
CA ALA A 276 -6.87 -14.45 -1.67
C ALA A 276 -6.44 -14.23 -3.13
N VAL A 277 -5.29 -14.80 -3.53
CA VAL A 277 -4.79 -14.74 -4.91
C VAL A 277 -5.82 -15.33 -5.90
N ALA A 278 -6.41 -16.49 -5.56
CA ALA A 278 -7.41 -17.14 -6.38
C ALA A 278 -8.69 -16.30 -6.53
N ALA A 279 -9.14 -15.62 -5.47
CA ALA A 279 -10.32 -14.74 -5.51
C ALA A 279 -10.13 -13.59 -6.51
N VAL A 280 -8.97 -12.92 -6.47
CA VAL A 280 -8.65 -11.83 -7.43
C VAL A 280 -8.59 -12.34 -8.86
N ARG A 281 -7.91 -13.48 -9.09
CA ARG A 281 -7.79 -14.08 -10.43
C ARG A 281 -9.14 -14.54 -11.00
N ALA A 282 -10.00 -15.13 -10.16
CA ALA A 282 -11.33 -15.58 -10.58
C ALA A 282 -12.23 -14.38 -10.94
N ALA A 283 -12.18 -13.29 -10.18
CA ALA A 283 -12.89 -12.07 -10.49
C ALA A 283 -12.43 -11.47 -11.81
N ALA A 284 -11.12 -11.37 -12.03
CA ALA A 284 -10.54 -10.88 -13.27
C ALA A 284 -10.94 -11.74 -14.48
N ALA A 285 -10.85 -13.07 -14.37
CA ALA A 285 -11.20 -14.00 -15.46
C ALA A 285 -12.68 -13.94 -15.84
N SER A 286 -13.58 -13.66 -14.88
CA SER A 286 -15.02 -13.50 -15.12
C SER A 286 -15.47 -12.10 -15.47
N GLY A 287 -14.57 -11.10 -15.40
CA GLY A 287 -14.90 -9.69 -15.55
C GLY A 287 -15.76 -9.12 -14.40
N ARG A 288 -15.89 -9.85 -13.28
CA ARG A 288 -16.64 -9.41 -12.10
C ARG A 288 -15.82 -8.38 -11.32
N PRO A 289 -16.41 -7.25 -10.93
CA PRO A 289 -15.76 -6.37 -9.97
C PRO A 289 -15.48 -7.11 -8.65
N ILE A 290 -14.36 -6.80 -8.01
CA ILE A 290 -14.01 -7.31 -6.69
C ILE A 290 -13.50 -6.15 -5.82
N ALA A 291 -13.97 -6.07 -4.58
CA ALA A 291 -13.53 -5.10 -3.60
C ALA A 291 -12.51 -5.71 -2.63
N GLY A 292 -11.77 -4.85 -1.94
CA GLY A 292 -10.73 -5.29 -1.01
C GLY A 292 -11.26 -6.18 0.10
N PHE A 293 -12.41 -5.84 0.71
CA PHE A 293 -13.03 -6.64 1.76
C PHE A 293 -13.40 -8.07 1.31
N GLU A 294 -13.77 -8.28 0.05
CA GLU A 294 -14.11 -9.60 -0.48
C GLU A 294 -12.88 -10.53 -0.51
N VAL A 295 -11.71 -9.96 -0.79
CA VAL A 295 -10.44 -10.70 -0.82
C VAL A 295 -9.99 -11.04 0.60
N ASP A 296 -10.11 -10.10 1.56
CA ASP A 296 -9.83 -10.38 2.97
C ASP A 296 -10.70 -11.53 3.47
N ARG A 297 -12.01 -11.49 3.22
CA ARG A 297 -12.94 -12.56 3.60
C ARG A 297 -12.54 -13.92 3.04
N ALA A 298 -12.03 -13.96 1.81
CA ALA A 298 -11.59 -15.22 1.20
C ALA A 298 -10.41 -15.85 1.94
N ALA A 299 -9.41 -15.04 2.33
CA ALA A 299 -8.28 -15.49 3.14
C ALA A 299 -8.70 -15.86 4.57
N ARG A 300 -9.43 -14.96 5.22
CA ARG A 300 -9.88 -15.09 6.61
C ARG A 300 -10.72 -16.33 6.83
N ALA A 301 -11.63 -16.65 5.92
CA ALA A 301 -12.45 -17.86 5.99
C ALA A 301 -11.61 -19.16 5.97
N VAL A 302 -10.41 -19.18 5.38
CA VAL A 302 -9.50 -20.34 5.45
C VAL A 302 -8.95 -20.48 6.87
N VAL A 303 -8.49 -19.37 7.45
CA VAL A 303 -7.91 -19.34 8.81
C VAL A 303 -8.96 -19.70 9.86
N GLU A 304 -10.18 -19.17 9.75
CA GLU A 304 -11.31 -19.46 10.65
C GLU A 304 -11.71 -20.94 10.62
N ARG A 305 -11.85 -21.53 9.41
CA ARG A 305 -12.17 -22.97 9.27
C ARG A 305 -11.11 -23.88 9.87
N ALA A 306 -9.86 -23.41 9.93
CA ALA A 306 -8.77 -24.14 10.57
C ALA A 306 -8.71 -23.95 12.08
N GLY A 307 -9.60 -23.13 12.67
CA GLY A 307 -9.68 -22.84 14.09
C GLY A 307 -8.69 -21.81 14.60
N PHE A 308 -8.11 -20.99 13.72
CA PHE A 308 -7.11 -19.95 14.08
C PHE A 308 -7.64 -18.51 13.90
N GLY A 309 -8.95 -18.31 13.72
CA GLY A 309 -9.53 -17.00 13.40
C GLY A 309 -9.16 -15.89 14.39
N GLU A 310 -9.10 -16.18 15.68
CA GLU A 310 -8.72 -15.21 16.74
C GLU A 310 -7.24 -14.78 16.69
N TRP A 311 -6.39 -15.54 15.98
CA TRP A 311 -4.97 -15.31 15.85
C TRP A 311 -4.57 -14.62 14.55
N PHE A 312 -5.51 -14.30 13.69
CA PHE A 312 -5.31 -13.49 12.49
C PHE A 312 -5.77 -12.06 12.75
N VAL A 313 -4.88 -11.24 13.28
CA VAL A 313 -5.16 -9.98 13.97
C VAL A 313 -4.95 -8.71 13.14
N HIS A 314 -4.75 -8.85 11.84
CA HIS A 314 -4.63 -7.72 10.90
C HIS A 314 -5.34 -8.03 9.57
N ARG A 315 -5.48 -7.05 8.70
CA ARG A 315 -6.00 -7.20 7.33
C ARG A 315 -5.16 -8.18 6.50
N THR A 316 -5.74 -8.71 5.45
CA THR A 316 -5.04 -9.65 4.54
C THR A 316 -3.98 -8.97 3.69
N GLY A 317 -4.04 -7.65 3.49
CA GLY A 317 -3.03 -6.92 2.74
C GLY A 317 -3.35 -5.43 2.59
N HIS A 318 -2.36 -4.69 2.15
CA HIS A 318 -2.46 -3.25 1.94
C HIS A 318 -2.13 -2.86 0.50
N SER A 319 -2.64 -1.73 0.06
CA SER A 319 -2.22 -1.11 -1.19
C SER A 319 -0.73 -0.78 -1.14
N ILE A 320 -0.07 -0.98 -2.27
CA ILE A 320 1.32 -0.54 -2.48
C ILE A 320 1.30 0.47 -3.63
N ASP A 321 1.91 1.62 -3.43
CA ASP A 321 2.21 2.57 -4.49
C ASP A 321 3.64 3.11 -4.31
N ARG A 322 3.92 4.38 -4.44
CA ARG A 322 5.25 4.94 -4.12
C ARG A 322 5.52 4.97 -2.61
N GLU A 323 4.45 4.89 -1.82
CA GLU A 323 4.53 4.61 -0.40
C GLU A 323 4.29 3.11 -0.20
N LEU A 324 4.97 2.51 0.77
CA LEU A 324 4.82 1.10 1.09
C LEU A 324 3.37 0.78 1.43
N HIS A 325 2.76 1.61 2.27
CA HIS A 325 1.32 1.58 2.57
C HIS A 325 0.63 2.65 1.72
N GLY A 326 0.23 2.27 0.50
CA GLY A 326 -0.31 3.17 -0.51
C GLY A 326 -1.73 3.67 -0.26
N SER A 327 -2.19 4.55 -1.14
CA SER A 327 -3.52 5.17 -1.06
C SER A 327 -4.62 4.35 -1.76
N GLY A 328 -4.27 3.29 -2.47
CA GLY A 328 -5.21 2.41 -3.18
C GLY A 328 -6.03 1.51 -2.25
N PRO A 329 -6.85 0.60 -2.82
CA PRO A 329 -7.66 -0.36 -2.05
C PRO A 329 -6.79 -1.32 -1.23
N ASN A 330 -7.12 -1.47 0.06
CA ASN A 330 -6.57 -2.50 0.92
C ASN A 330 -7.40 -3.78 0.83
N LEU A 331 -6.81 -4.92 1.13
CA LEU A 331 -7.53 -6.19 1.30
C LEU A 331 -7.97 -6.29 2.77
N ASP A 332 -9.07 -5.63 3.11
CA ASP A 332 -9.43 -5.37 4.51
C ASP A 332 -10.94 -5.43 4.76
N ASP A 333 -11.35 -6.30 5.67
CA ASP A 333 -12.67 -6.38 6.29
C ASP A 333 -12.53 -6.61 7.81
N TYR A 334 -11.37 -6.28 8.36
CA TYR A 334 -11.02 -6.51 9.75
C TYR A 334 -10.69 -5.22 10.51
N GLU A 335 -9.68 -4.48 10.05
CA GLU A 335 -9.31 -3.19 10.63
C GLU A 335 -10.23 -2.08 10.10
N THR A 336 -10.55 -2.16 8.80
CA THR A 336 -11.52 -1.28 8.11
C THR A 336 -12.35 -2.10 7.13
N HIS A 337 -13.50 -1.57 6.70
CA HIS A 337 -14.26 -2.17 5.61
C HIS A 337 -13.92 -1.47 4.31
N ASP A 338 -12.94 -2.00 3.56
CA ASP A 338 -12.50 -1.38 2.31
C ASP A 338 -13.36 -1.89 1.13
N ASP A 339 -14.41 -1.17 0.79
CA ASP A 339 -15.34 -1.46 -0.30
C ASP A 339 -14.82 -0.98 -1.67
N ARG A 340 -13.64 -0.36 -1.71
CA ARG A 340 -13.04 0.10 -2.96
C ARG A 340 -12.66 -1.06 -3.86
N ARG A 341 -12.94 -0.89 -5.15
CA ARG A 341 -12.71 -1.93 -6.16
C ARG A 341 -11.24 -2.01 -6.55
N LEU A 342 -10.71 -3.24 -6.56
CA LEU A 342 -9.43 -3.54 -7.21
C LEU A 342 -9.58 -3.34 -8.73
N ARG A 343 -8.58 -2.70 -9.34
CA ARG A 343 -8.65 -2.29 -10.75
C ARG A 343 -7.33 -2.57 -11.48
N PRO A 344 -7.35 -2.69 -12.82
CA PRO A 344 -6.11 -2.69 -13.59
C PRO A 344 -5.23 -1.48 -13.24
N GLY A 345 -3.96 -1.76 -13.00
CA GLY A 345 -2.95 -0.78 -12.62
C GLY A 345 -2.66 -0.68 -11.13
N VAL A 346 -3.49 -1.21 -10.22
CA VAL A 346 -3.19 -1.20 -8.79
C VAL A 346 -2.32 -2.36 -8.36
N GLY A 347 -1.49 -2.13 -7.33
CA GLY A 347 -0.70 -3.16 -6.65
C GLY A 347 -0.98 -3.19 -5.16
N PHE A 348 -0.81 -4.36 -4.55
CA PHE A 348 -1.09 -4.60 -3.13
C PHE A 348 -0.34 -5.83 -2.60
N SER A 349 -0.15 -5.90 -1.28
CA SER A 349 0.33 -7.10 -0.59
C SER A 349 -0.79 -8.12 -0.42
N VAL A 350 -0.42 -9.39 -0.24
CA VAL A 350 -1.28 -10.51 0.19
C VAL A 350 -0.49 -11.26 1.26
N GLU A 351 -0.81 -11.01 2.51
CA GLU A 351 0.05 -11.34 3.66
C GLU A 351 -0.67 -11.94 4.87
N PRO A 352 -1.58 -12.90 4.72
CA PRO A 352 -2.24 -13.47 5.90
C PRO A 352 -1.23 -14.03 6.89
N GLY A 353 -1.53 -13.89 8.20
CA GLY A 353 -0.69 -14.38 9.28
C GLY A 353 -1.48 -15.00 10.42
N ILE A 354 -0.84 -15.88 11.17
CA ILE A 354 -1.34 -16.46 12.42
C ILE A 354 -0.27 -16.25 13.48
N TYR A 355 -0.63 -15.59 14.57
CA TYR A 355 0.30 -15.18 15.62
C TYR A 355 -0.16 -15.77 16.96
N LEU A 356 0.61 -16.75 17.47
CA LEU A 356 0.31 -17.47 18.71
C LEU A 356 1.16 -16.90 19.85
N PRO A 357 0.63 -16.03 20.72
CA PRO A 357 1.41 -15.33 21.74
C PRO A 357 2.16 -16.29 22.66
N GLY A 358 3.46 -16.05 22.81
CA GLY A 358 4.35 -16.89 23.62
C GLY A 358 4.77 -18.22 22.98
N GLU A 359 4.27 -18.52 21.77
CA GLU A 359 4.68 -19.70 21.00
C GLU A 359 5.49 -19.27 19.77
N PHE A 360 4.80 -18.84 18.71
CA PHE A 360 5.41 -18.39 17.45
C PHE A 360 4.38 -17.68 16.57
N GLY A 361 4.84 -16.96 15.55
CA GLY A 361 4.01 -16.42 14.48
C GLY A 361 4.44 -16.93 13.11
N VAL A 362 3.49 -16.97 12.18
CA VAL A 362 3.71 -17.34 10.78
C VAL A 362 2.97 -16.35 9.90
N ARG A 363 3.66 -15.75 8.94
CA ARG A 363 3.10 -14.95 7.86
C ARG A 363 3.64 -15.46 6.54
N SER A 364 2.85 -15.43 5.50
CA SER A 364 3.32 -15.72 4.14
C SER A 364 2.83 -14.62 3.23
N GLU A 365 3.78 -13.92 2.62
CA GLU A 365 3.46 -12.73 1.85
C GLU A 365 3.99 -12.79 0.43
N VAL A 366 3.14 -12.33 -0.46
CA VAL A 366 3.43 -12.04 -1.86
C VAL A 366 2.83 -10.69 -2.22
N ASN A 367 3.29 -10.10 -3.32
CA ASN A 367 2.57 -8.98 -3.88
C ASN A 367 1.74 -9.41 -5.08
N MET A 368 0.67 -8.69 -5.32
CA MET A 368 -0.07 -8.75 -6.57
C MET A 368 -0.14 -7.37 -7.20
N PHE A 369 -0.06 -7.32 -8.51
CA PHE A 369 -0.44 -6.14 -9.26
C PHE A 369 -1.29 -6.52 -10.45
N TRP A 370 -2.23 -5.66 -10.82
CA TRP A 370 -3.12 -5.92 -11.94
C TRP A 370 -2.56 -5.27 -13.21
N GLY A 371 -1.78 -6.03 -13.98
CA GLY A 371 -1.23 -5.61 -15.26
C GLY A 371 -2.23 -5.65 -16.41
N ALA A 372 -1.78 -5.33 -17.61
CA ALA A 372 -2.61 -5.37 -18.82
C ALA A 372 -3.14 -6.79 -19.12
N ASP A 373 -2.34 -7.81 -18.84
CA ASP A 373 -2.67 -9.23 -19.07
C ASP A 373 -3.40 -9.89 -17.88
N GLY A 374 -3.84 -9.09 -16.90
CA GLY A 374 -4.51 -9.55 -15.70
C GLY A 374 -3.65 -9.51 -14.43
N PRO A 375 -4.18 -10.06 -13.31
CA PRO A 375 -3.49 -10.06 -12.02
C PRO A 375 -2.25 -10.96 -12.03
N GLN A 376 -1.10 -10.37 -11.70
CA GLN A 376 0.19 -11.03 -11.59
C GLN A 376 0.62 -11.12 -10.13
N VAL A 377 1.36 -12.17 -9.78
CA VAL A 377 1.93 -12.39 -8.44
C VAL A 377 3.44 -12.26 -8.52
N THR A 378 4.03 -11.59 -7.55
CA THR A 378 5.47 -11.52 -7.33
C THR A 378 5.83 -11.94 -5.89
N PRO A 379 6.95 -12.65 -5.70
CA PRO A 379 7.88 -13.13 -6.73
C PRO A 379 7.25 -14.22 -7.60
N ARG A 380 7.90 -14.54 -8.72
CA ARG A 380 7.44 -15.62 -9.64
C ARG A 380 7.32 -16.98 -8.95
N GLU A 381 8.21 -17.21 -8.00
CA GLU A 381 8.25 -18.42 -7.17
C GLU A 381 7.94 -18.05 -5.71
N PRO A 382 6.66 -17.93 -5.33
CA PRO A 382 6.26 -17.75 -3.95
C PRO A 382 6.69 -18.91 -3.08
N GLN A 383 6.99 -18.65 -1.83
CA GLN A 383 7.37 -19.70 -0.88
C GLN A 383 6.26 -20.75 -0.74
N GLN A 384 6.62 -22.03 -0.94
CA GLN A 384 5.72 -23.18 -0.83
C GLN A 384 5.96 -23.99 0.45
N GLU A 385 7.20 -24.10 0.89
CA GLU A 385 7.59 -24.83 2.08
C GLU A 385 8.48 -23.97 2.98
N LEU A 386 8.52 -24.28 4.27
CA LEU A 386 9.45 -23.64 5.20
C LEU A 386 10.90 -23.98 4.82
N ILE A 387 11.78 -23.00 4.84
CA ILE A 387 13.21 -23.22 4.64
C ILE A 387 13.77 -23.82 5.94
N THR A 388 14.39 -25.00 5.85
CA THR A 388 14.89 -25.74 7.02
C THR A 388 16.40 -25.95 6.98
N ALA A 389 16.99 -26.38 8.09
CA ALA A 389 18.41 -26.69 8.16
C ALA A 389 18.82 -27.91 7.30
N SER A 390 17.86 -28.77 6.96
CA SER A 390 18.10 -29.97 6.12
C SER A 390 17.90 -29.73 4.61
N GLY A 391 17.42 -28.56 4.19
CA GLY A 391 17.22 -28.18 2.78
C GLY A 391 15.77 -28.11 2.40
#